data_f6628c2a19933e5a6f7f73a3e66639ca
#
_entry.id   f6628c2a19933e5a6f7f73a3e66639ca
#
_cell.length_a   1.000
_cell.length_b   1.000
_cell.length_c   1.000
_cell.angle_alpha   90.00
_cell.angle_beta   90.00
_cell.angle_gamma   90.00
#
_symmetry.space_group_name_H-M   'P 1'
#
loop_
_entity.id
_entity.type
_entity.pdbx_description
1 polymer ?
#
loop_
_entity_poly.entity_id
_entity_poly.type
_entity_poly.pdbx_seq_one_letter_code
_entity_poly.pdbx_strand_id
1 'polypeptide(L)'
;MNTQSEIYFAGGCFWGTEHFMKQIDGVTNTRVGYANGKMSIKNPTYEQVCNDNTGFAETVEVSYDLRQADLKLLIELFFKTIDPTSINRQGNDIGSQYRTGIYYTNTDDLPIIKETVEALAKNYSKPIVVEIQPLSNFYPAEDYHQDYLDKHPDGYCHISPDLFDFARKANKGKASNKPVSQKKFQKPDDQTLRSKLTAEQYAVTQQNATERAFKNEYWNEKREGIYVDITTGEPLFISTDKFDSGCGWPSFSKPIDKSLVMEKTDLSHGMKRIEIRSKTGDAHLGHVFNDGPADKGGLRYCINSASLRFIPKAKMEEEGYADYLPLL
;
A
#
# COMPACT_ATOMS: atom_id res chain seq x y z
N MET A 1 17.53 3.52 -8.27
CA MET A 1 17.48 2.91 -6.91
C MET A 1 16.96 1.50 -7.07
N ASN A 2 17.49 0.55 -6.30
CA ASN A 2 17.00 -0.84 -6.36
C ASN A 2 15.55 -0.84 -5.86
N THR A 3 14.61 -1.23 -6.72
CA THR A 3 13.19 -1.29 -6.39
C THR A 3 12.78 -2.68 -5.84
N GLN A 4 13.71 -3.62 -5.79
CA GLN A 4 13.51 -4.95 -5.24
C GLN A 4 13.94 -4.99 -3.78
N SER A 5 13.14 -5.63 -2.96
CA SER A 5 13.44 -5.95 -1.56
C SER A 5 13.10 -7.41 -1.28
N GLU A 6 13.57 -7.92 -0.15
CA GLU A 6 13.33 -9.30 0.26
C GLU A 6 12.97 -9.38 1.75
N ILE A 7 12.13 -10.34 2.09
CA ILE A 7 11.72 -10.69 3.45
C ILE A 7 11.48 -12.19 3.55
N TYR A 8 11.59 -12.76 4.74
CA TYR A 8 11.49 -14.19 4.97
C TYR A 8 10.36 -14.48 5.96
N PHE A 9 9.39 -15.32 5.54
CA PHE A 9 8.24 -15.69 6.34
C PHE A 9 8.24 -17.17 6.70
N ALA A 10 8.30 -17.48 7.98
CA ALA A 10 8.03 -18.79 8.55
C ALA A 10 6.58 -18.84 8.99
N GLY A 11 5.74 -19.64 8.34
CA GLY A 11 4.28 -19.64 8.52
C GLY A 11 3.66 -21.03 8.63
N GLY A 12 4.34 -21.98 9.28
CA GLY A 12 3.96 -23.39 9.22
C GLY A 12 4.52 -24.06 7.96
N CYS A 13 3.74 -24.95 7.32
CA CYS A 13 4.15 -25.57 6.07
C CYS A 13 4.39 -24.50 4.99
N PHE A 14 5.61 -24.51 4.44
CA PHE A 14 6.04 -23.50 3.48
C PHE A 14 5.34 -23.61 2.12
N TRP A 15 4.75 -24.76 1.73
CA TRP A 15 4.01 -24.89 0.48
C TRP A 15 2.82 -23.94 0.39
N GLY A 16 2.01 -23.89 1.45
CA GLY A 16 0.85 -22.99 1.53
C GLY A 16 1.28 -21.54 1.58
N THR A 17 2.29 -21.23 2.41
CA THR A 17 2.84 -19.87 2.55
C THR A 17 3.43 -19.38 1.23
N GLU A 18 4.20 -20.19 0.51
CA GLU A 18 4.73 -19.85 -0.82
C GLU A 18 3.60 -19.55 -1.81
N HIS A 19 2.67 -20.50 -1.96
CA HIS A 19 1.55 -20.35 -2.89
C HIS A 19 0.70 -19.12 -2.59
N PHE A 20 0.50 -18.79 -1.32
CA PHE A 20 -0.20 -17.58 -0.91
C PHE A 20 0.55 -16.30 -1.30
N MET A 21 1.85 -16.21 -0.97
CA MET A 21 2.66 -15.03 -1.26
C MET A 21 2.76 -14.74 -2.74
N LYS A 22 2.85 -15.76 -3.58
CA LYS A 22 2.84 -15.64 -5.04
C LYS A 22 1.58 -14.99 -5.61
N GLN A 23 0.44 -15.05 -4.91
CA GLN A 23 -0.81 -14.43 -5.39
C GLN A 23 -0.82 -12.91 -5.23
N ILE A 24 0.12 -12.33 -4.47
CA ILE A 24 0.13 -10.91 -4.15
C ILE A 24 0.81 -10.13 -5.28
N ASP A 25 0.09 -9.18 -5.88
CA ASP A 25 0.67 -8.30 -6.89
C ASP A 25 1.89 -7.56 -6.30
N GLY A 26 3.01 -7.57 -7.01
CA GLY A 26 4.27 -7.01 -6.55
C GLY A 26 5.24 -8.01 -5.94
N VAL A 27 4.81 -9.22 -5.58
CA VAL A 27 5.74 -10.32 -5.30
C VAL A 27 6.31 -10.81 -6.63
N THR A 28 7.63 -10.73 -6.76
CA THR A 28 8.34 -11.00 -8.02
C THR A 28 9.00 -12.38 -8.06
N ASN A 29 9.32 -12.93 -6.89
CA ASN A 29 9.87 -14.26 -6.76
C ASN A 29 9.63 -14.82 -5.35
N THR A 30 9.51 -16.13 -5.24
CA THR A 30 9.49 -16.87 -3.97
C THR A 30 10.48 -18.04 -4.05
N ARG A 31 10.97 -18.44 -2.89
CA ARG A 31 11.80 -19.63 -2.75
C ARG A 31 11.60 -20.24 -1.37
N VAL A 32 11.22 -21.52 -1.29
CA VAL A 32 11.07 -22.21 -0.02
C VAL A 32 12.42 -22.76 0.47
N GLY A 33 12.60 -22.78 1.79
CA GLY A 33 13.84 -23.22 2.41
C GLY A 33 13.76 -23.34 3.92
N TYR A 34 14.91 -23.45 4.54
CA TYR A 34 15.09 -23.64 5.97
C TYR A 34 15.90 -22.49 6.55
N ALA A 35 15.33 -21.77 7.51
CA ALA A 35 15.94 -20.57 8.08
C ALA A 35 16.17 -20.65 9.61
N ASN A 36 17.12 -19.84 10.06
CA ASN A 36 17.42 -19.56 11.47
C ASN A 36 17.60 -20.82 12.33
N GLY A 37 18.29 -21.81 11.78
CA GLY A 37 18.70 -23.00 12.51
C GLY A 37 20.10 -22.92 13.08
N LYS A 38 20.57 -24.04 13.66
CA LYS A 38 21.89 -24.13 14.27
C LYS A 38 22.99 -23.83 13.25
N MET A 39 23.86 -22.87 13.57
CA MET A 39 24.96 -22.43 12.69
C MET A 39 25.98 -23.54 12.36
N SER A 40 26.03 -24.61 13.16
CA SER A 40 26.88 -25.78 12.91
C SER A 40 26.36 -26.69 11.82
N ILE A 41 25.10 -26.58 11.42
CA ILE A 41 24.45 -27.39 10.38
C ILE A 41 24.40 -26.58 9.10
N LYS A 42 24.91 -27.14 8.02
CA LYS A 42 24.94 -26.52 6.69
C LYS A 42 24.16 -27.38 5.71
N ASN A 43 23.35 -26.73 4.86
CA ASN A 43 22.52 -27.38 3.84
C ASN A 43 21.74 -28.60 4.42
N PRO A 44 20.89 -28.38 5.44
CA PRO A 44 20.09 -29.45 6.02
C PRO A 44 19.16 -30.04 4.95
N THR A 45 18.90 -31.33 5.01
CA THR A 45 17.85 -31.98 4.24
C THR A 45 16.51 -31.85 4.95
N TYR A 46 15.41 -32.00 4.19
CA TYR A 46 14.05 -32.00 4.76
C TYR A 46 13.91 -33.03 5.91
N GLU A 47 14.43 -34.24 5.70
CA GLU A 47 14.40 -35.30 6.72
C GLU A 47 15.10 -34.87 8.02
N GLN A 48 16.25 -34.22 7.93
CA GLN A 48 16.96 -33.69 9.10
C GLN A 48 16.14 -32.58 9.81
N VAL A 49 15.52 -31.68 9.06
CA VAL A 49 14.71 -30.60 9.63
C VAL A 49 13.50 -31.15 10.37
N CYS A 50 12.88 -32.23 9.87
CA CYS A 50 11.70 -32.84 10.49
C CYS A 50 12.02 -33.76 11.67
N ASN A 51 13.14 -34.51 11.61
CA ASN A 51 13.44 -35.55 12.59
C ASN A 51 14.52 -35.19 13.59
N ASP A 52 15.43 -34.31 13.22
CA ASP A 52 16.55 -33.89 14.06
C ASP A 52 16.27 -32.52 14.72
N ASN A 53 16.80 -32.30 15.91
CA ASN A 53 16.72 -31.01 16.55
C ASN A 53 17.69 -29.99 15.89
N THR A 54 17.43 -29.66 14.64
CA THR A 54 18.26 -28.74 13.83
C THR A 54 18.01 -27.28 14.15
N GLY A 55 16.81 -26.97 14.67
CA GLY A 55 16.38 -25.62 14.99
C GLY A 55 15.97 -24.79 13.76
N PHE A 56 15.97 -25.35 12.55
CA PHE A 56 15.49 -24.64 11.36
C PHE A 56 13.97 -24.53 11.34
N ALA A 57 13.47 -23.41 10.79
CA ALA A 57 12.07 -23.25 10.44
C ALA A 57 11.87 -23.41 8.93
N GLU A 58 10.76 -24.03 8.54
CA GLU A 58 10.27 -23.95 7.18
C GLU A 58 9.93 -22.49 6.86
N THR A 59 10.53 -21.95 5.82
CA THR A 59 10.53 -20.50 5.57
C THR A 59 10.43 -20.23 4.08
N VAL A 60 9.70 -19.20 3.72
CA VAL A 60 9.59 -18.67 2.35
C VAL A 60 10.38 -17.37 2.25
N GLU A 61 11.38 -17.35 1.39
CA GLU A 61 11.99 -16.11 0.90
C GLU A 61 11.02 -15.46 -0.08
N VAL A 62 10.71 -14.18 0.13
CA VAL A 62 9.81 -13.41 -0.72
C VAL A 62 10.54 -12.19 -1.25
N SER A 63 10.79 -12.17 -2.56
CA SER A 63 11.28 -10.98 -3.26
C SER A 63 10.09 -10.18 -3.79
N TYR A 64 10.11 -8.87 -3.60
CA TYR A 64 8.99 -8.02 -4.00
C TYR A 64 9.43 -6.66 -4.53
N ASP A 65 8.62 -6.14 -5.47
CA ASP A 65 8.80 -4.80 -6.00
C ASP A 65 8.15 -3.78 -5.07
N LEU A 66 8.99 -3.01 -4.46
CA LEU A 66 8.59 -1.94 -3.57
C LEU A 66 7.61 -0.93 -4.19
N ARG A 67 7.45 -0.85 -5.49
CA ARG A 67 6.47 0.01 -6.21
C ARG A 67 5.05 -0.58 -6.21
N GLN A 68 4.91 -1.89 -5.98
CA GLN A 68 3.64 -2.62 -6.09
C GLN A 68 3.18 -3.22 -4.77
N ALA A 69 4.12 -3.62 -3.91
CA ALA A 69 3.84 -4.13 -2.56
C ALA A 69 4.81 -3.53 -1.55
N ASP A 70 4.32 -3.18 -0.37
CA ASP A 70 5.15 -2.76 0.75
C ASP A 70 5.23 -3.86 1.83
N LEU A 71 6.25 -3.76 2.69
CA LEU A 71 6.48 -4.74 3.74
C LEU A 71 5.30 -4.85 4.72
N LYS A 72 4.65 -3.73 5.04
CA LYS A 72 3.48 -3.70 5.93
C LYS A 72 2.34 -4.53 5.36
N LEU A 73 2.01 -4.36 4.07
CA LEU A 73 0.99 -5.15 3.39
C LEU A 73 1.32 -6.65 3.44
N LEU A 74 2.57 -7.02 3.12
CA LEU A 74 3.00 -8.43 3.14
C LEU A 74 2.83 -9.05 4.54
N ILE A 75 3.17 -8.31 5.61
CA ILE A 75 2.98 -8.76 7.00
C ILE A 75 1.49 -8.89 7.34
N GLU A 76 0.67 -7.90 6.98
CA GLU A 76 -0.78 -7.92 7.24
C GLU A 76 -1.45 -9.11 6.54
N LEU A 77 -1.02 -9.45 5.33
CA LEU A 77 -1.52 -10.60 4.57
C LEU A 77 -1.00 -11.92 5.15
N PHE A 78 0.28 -11.99 5.52
CA PHE A 78 0.87 -13.14 6.19
C PHE A 78 0.12 -13.52 7.48
N PHE A 79 -0.25 -12.55 8.30
CA PHE A 79 -1.02 -12.78 9.53
C PHE A 79 -2.41 -13.36 9.31
N LYS A 80 -2.95 -13.32 8.09
CA LYS A 80 -4.22 -13.99 7.75
C LYS A 80 -4.05 -15.48 7.49
N THR A 81 -2.83 -15.95 7.23
CA THR A 81 -2.53 -17.33 6.90
C THR A 81 -2.11 -18.15 8.12
N ILE A 82 -1.84 -17.52 9.25
CA ILE A 82 -1.29 -18.16 10.45
C ILE A 82 -2.19 -17.94 11.69
N ASP A 83 -2.05 -18.82 12.68
CA ASP A 83 -2.37 -18.51 14.07
C ASP A 83 -1.11 -17.96 14.76
N PRO A 84 -0.98 -16.63 14.92
CA PRO A 84 0.23 -16.03 15.47
C PRO A 84 0.40 -16.26 16.99
N THR A 85 -0.57 -16.90 17.64
CA THR A 85 -0.54 -17.23 19.08
C THR A 85 -0.16 -18.68 19.33
N SER A 86 0.02 -19.50 18.27
CA SER A 86 0.32 -20.93 18.36
C SER A 86 1.82 -21.18 18.35
N ILE A 87 2.32 -21.89 19.36
CA ILE A 87 3.75 -22.24 19.50
C ILE A 87 4.03 -23.54 18.73
N ASN A 88 5.01 -23.50 17.80
CA ASN A 88 5.49 -24.68 17.06
C ASN A 88 4.37 -25.50 16.39
N ARG A 89 3.31 -24.82 15.94
CA ARG A 89 2.16 -25.48 15.31
C ARG A 89 1.40 -24.51 14.42
N GLN A 90 1.01 -24.99 13.22
CA GLN A 90 0.03 -24.34 12.35
C GLN A 90 -0.95 -25.39 11.79
N GLY A 91 -2.23 -25.27 12.15
CA GLY A 91 -3.22 -26.28 11.76
C GLY A 91 -2.87 -27.68 12.30
N ASN A 92 -2.68 -28.63 11.39
CA ASN A 92 -2.29 -30.02 11.71
C ASN A 92 -0.76 -30.22 11.76
N ASP A 93 0.01 -29.24 11.31
CA ASP A 93 1.47 -29.32 11.28
C ASP A 93 2.03 -29.00 12.67
N ILE A 94 2.69 -29.97 13.31
CA ILE A 94 3.22 -29.88 14.67
C ILE A 94 4.72 -30.14 14.65
N GLY A 95 5.49 -29.21 15.19
CA GLY A 95 6.96 -29.30 15.28
C GLY A 95 7.60 -27.92 15.28
N SER A 96 8.84 -27.82 15.80
CA SER A 96 9.58 -26.57 15.85
C SER A 96 9.86 -25.96 14.47
N GLN A 97 9.90 -26.79 13.43
CA GLN A 97 10.04 -26.36 12.05
C GLN A 97 8.82 -25.58 11.52
N TYR A 98 7.65 -25.76 12.13
CA TYR A 98 6.40 -25.07 11.79
C TYR A 98 6.09 -23.86 12.68
N ARG A 99 7.11 -23.35 13.41
CA ARG A 99 6.97 -22.12 14.17
C ARG A 99 6.79 -20.91 13.26
N THR A 100 6.21 -19.84 13.78
CA THR A 100 5.97 -18.61 13.01
C THR A 100 7.09 -17.60 13.23
N GLY A 101 7.48 -16.91 12.15
CA GLY A 101 8.53 -15.91 12.21
C GLY A 101 8.57 -14.99 10.99
N ILE A 102 9.13 -13.81 11.21
CA ILE A 102 9.50 -12.83 10.19
C ILE A 102 10.99 -12.57 10.35
N TYR A 103 11.77 -12.95 9.34
CA TYR A 103 13.21 -12.77 9.37
C TYR A 103 13.65 -11.76 8.32
N TYR A 104 14.51 -10.82 8.70
CA TYR A 104 14.92 -9.69 7.87
C TYR A 104 16.43 -9.67 7.66
N THR A 105 16.86 -9.19 6.49
CA THR A 105 18.26 -8.94 6.12
C THR A 105 18.63 -7.47 6.25
N ASN A 106 17.64 -6.57 6.06
CA ASN A 106 17.82 -5.14 6.21
C ASN A 106 17.30 -4.66 7.58
N THR A 107 18.16 -4.03 8.37
CA THR A 107 17.81 -3.49 9.70
C THR A 107 16.78 -2.37 9.65
N ASP A 108 16.64 -1.66 8.51
CA ASP A 108 15.65 -0.60 8.32
C ASP A 108 14.21 -1.16 8.27
N ASP A 109 14.04 -2.46 8.04
CA ASP A 109 12.74 -3.12 8.06
C ASP A 109 12.22 -3.37 9.48
N LEU A 110 13.11 -3.45 10.47
CA LEU A 110 12.74 -3.80 11.84
C LEU A 110 11.70 -2.87 12.49
N PRO A 111 11.79 -1.54 12.35
CA PRO A 111 10.76 -0.63 12.86
C PRO A 111 9.38 -0.90 12.22
N ILE A 112 9.33 -1.13 10.89
CA ILE A 112 8.10 -1.41 10.16
C ILE A 112 7.48 -2.72 10.64
N ILE A 113 8.31 -3.78 10.78
CA ILE A 113 7.87 -5.10 11.26
C ILE A 113 7.27 -4.96 12.65
N LYS A 114 7.97 -4.31 13.59
CA LYS A 114 7.51 -4.15 14.98
C LYS A 114 6.21 -3.36 15.06
N GLU A 115 6.13 -2.21 14.42
CA GLU A 115 4.93 -1.37 14.41
C GLU A 115 3.72 -2.13 13.85
N THR A 116 3.91 -2.86 12.75
CA THR A 116 2.84 -3.63 12.11
C THR A 116 2.38 -4.78 13.00
N VAL A 117 3.30 -5.55 13.57
CA VAL A 117 2.97 -6.66 14.46
C VAL A 117 2.31 -6.17 15.75
N GLU A 118 2.77 -5.07 16.34
CA GLU A 118 2.14 -4.44 17.52
C GLU A 118 0.71 -3.95 17.23
N ALA A 119 0.48 -3.40 16.04
CA ALA A 119 -0.87 -3.02 15.62
C ALA A 119 -1.79 -4.23 15.46
N LEU A 120 -1.30 -5.31 14.84
CA LEU A 120 -2.04 -6.55 14.64
C LEU A 120 -2.30 -7.28 15.95
N ALA A 121 -1.37 -7.22 16.93
CA ALA A 121 -1.49 -7.85 18.24
C ALA A 121 -2.77 -7.45 18.98
N LYS A 122 -3.27 -6.25 18.77
CA LYS A 122 -4.51 -5.73 19.38
C LYS A 122 -5.75 -6.54 18.99
N ASN A 123 -5.69 -7.31 17.91
CA ASN A 123 -6.80 -8.14 17.45
C ASN A 123 -6.84 -9.54 18.10
N TYR A 124 -5.84 -9.88 18.92
CA TYR A 124 -5.70 -11.19 19.54
C TYR A 124 -5.82 -11.09 21.06
N SER A 125 -6.53 -12.06 21.66
CA SER A 125 -6.68 -12.15 23.13
C SER A 125 -5.48 -12.81 23.82
N LYS A 126 -4.65 -13.54 23.05
CA LYS A 126 -3.44 -14.21 23.52
C LYS A 126 -2.21 -13.46 23.01
N PRO A 127 -1.07 -13.56 23.71
CA PRO A 127 0.19 -13.02 23.22
C PRO A 127 0.58 -13.59 21.86
N ILE A 128 1.10 -12.74 20.98
CA ILE A 128 1.70 -13.15 19.72
C ILE A 128 3.06 -13.78 20.00
N VAL A 129 3.33 -14.92 19.39
CA VAL A 129 4.59 -15.70 19.52
C VAL A 129 5.41 -15.73 18.23
N VAL A 130 5.06 -14.88 17.26
CA VAL A 130 5.80 -14.74 16.00
C VAL A 130 7.19 -14.21 16.28
N GLU A 131 8.22 -14.95 15.85
CA GLU A 131 9.62 -14.52 15.97
C GLU A 131 9.87 -13.31 15.07
N ILE A 132 10.57 -12.29 15.59
CA ILE A 132 11.07 -11.16 14.77
C ILE A 132 12.58 -11.11 14.99
N GLN A 133 13.34 -11.62 14.01
CA GLN A 133 14.78 -11.79 14.14
C GLN A 133 15.51 -11.44 12.84
N PRO A 134 16.78 -11.03 12.89
CA PRO A 134 17.61 -11.00 11.69
C PRO A 134 17.75 -12.41 11.12
N LEU A 135 17.84 -12.50 9.81
CA LEU A 135 18.15 -13.74 9.13
C LEU A 135 19.59 -14.12 9.41
N SER A 136 19.81 -15.24 10.10
CA SER A 136 21.14 -15.74 10.44
C SER A 136 21.68 -16.71 9.38
N ASN A 137 20.79 -17.52 8.81
CA ASN A 137 21.09 -18.44 7.73
C ASN A 137 19.79 -18.81 6.99
N PHE A 138 19.92 -19.12 5.70
CA PHE A 138 18.86 -19.66 4.87
C PHE A 138 19.46 -20.66 3.88
N TYR A 139 18.86 -21.81 3.79
CA TYR A 139 19.22 -22.87 2.84
C TYR A 139 17.98 -23.21 2.01
N PRO A 140 18.03 -23.09 0.67
CA PRO A 140 16.93 -23.52 -0.18
C PRO A 140 16.58 -24.98 0.08
N ALA A 141 15.29 -25.27 0.16
CA ALA A 141 14.81 -26.64 0.21
C ALA A 141 14.98 -27.31 -1.16
N GLU A 142 14.85 -28.61 -1.18
CA GLU A 142 15.01 -29.45 -2.35
C GLU A 142 14.04 -29.06 -3.48
N ASP A 143 14.41 -29.30 -4.74
CA ASP A 143 13.67 -28.86 -5.93
C ASP A 143 12.20 -29.34 -5.96
N TYR A 144 11.92 -30.50 -5.37
CA TYR A 144 10.55 -31.03 -5.32
C TYR A 144 9.63 -30.24 -4.36
N HIS A 145 10.19 -29.43 -3.46
CA HIS A 145 9.42 -28.53 -2.59
C HIS A 145 9.10 -27.19 -3.25
N GLN A 146 9.94 -26.73 -4.20
CA GLN A 146 9.73 -25.45 -4.87
C GLN A 146 8.47 -25.50 -5.73
N ASP A 147 7.59 -24.49 -5.63
CA ASP A 147 6.35 -24.41 -6.41
C ASP A 147 5.42 -25.62 -6.23
N TYR A 148 5.43 -26.24 -5.04
CA TYR A 148 4.78 -27.53 -4.83
C TYR A 148 3.29 -27.51 -5.18
N LEU A 149 2.53 -26.52 -4.70
CA LEU A 149 1.08 -26.41 -4.97
C LEU A 149 0.76 -25.97 -6.40
N ASP A 150 1.69 -25.33 -7.10
CA ASP A 150 1.53 -25.05 -8.53
C ASP A 150 1.68 -26.32 -9.37
N LYS A 151 2.58 -27.22 -8.95
CA LYS A 151 2.80 -28.54 -9.58
C LYS A 151 1.76 -29.58 -9.15
N HIS A 152 1.21 -29.44 -7.94
CA HIS A 152 0.27 -30.36 -7.29
C HIS A 152 -0.92 -29.59 -6.70
N PRO A 153 -1.87 -29.13 -7.53
CA PRO A 153 -3.02 -28.29 -7.06
C PRO A 153 -3.89 -28.95 -6.01
N ASP A 154 -3.95 -30.30 -5.97
CA ASP A 154 -4.68 -31.09 -4.97
C ASP A 154 -3.81 -31.46 -3.76
N GLY A 155 -2.60 -30.92 -3.66
CA GLY A 155 -1.67 -31.15 -2.56
C GLY A 155 -2.19 -30.62 -1.23
N TYR A 156 -1.62 -31.12 -0.13
CA TYR A 156 -1.96 -30.65 1.21
C TYR A 156 -1.65 -29.15 1.38
N CYS A 157 -2.63 -28.40 1.89
CA CYS A 157 -2.48 -27.01 2.25
C CYS A 157 -3.29 -26.71 3.52
N HIS A 158 -2.69 -26.06 4.52
CA HIS A 158 -3.39 -25.63 5.73
C HIS A 158 -4.12 -24.28 5.54
N ILE A 159 -3.85 -23.56 4.44
CA ILE A 159 -4.45 -22.27 4.12
C ILE A 159 -5.72 -22.49 3.32
N SER A 160 -6.82 -21.83 3.72
CA SER A 160 -8.10 -21.91 3.00
C SER A 160 -7.98 -21.34 1.57
N PRO A 161 -8.56 -21.99 0.54
CA PRO A 161 -8.56 -21.49 -0.83
C PRO A 161 -9.09 -20.06 -1.00
N ASP A 162 -10.05 -19.63 -0.17
CA ASP A 162 -10.61 -18.28 -0.19
C ASP A 162 -9.55 -17.20 0.09
N LEU A 163 -8.50 -17.55 0.87
CA LEU A 163 -7.41 -16.64 1.16
C LEU A 163 -6.51 -16.39 -0.04
N PHE A 164 -6.39 -17.35 -0.96
CA PHE A 164 -5.66 -17.13 -2.22
C PHE A 164 -6.38 -16.13 -3.12
N ASP A 165 -7.72 -16.21 -3.19
CA ASP A 165 -8.53 -15.21 -3.90
C ASP A 165 -8.47 -13.84 -3.23
N PHE A 166 -8.40 -13.83 -1.90
CA PHE A 166 -8.20 -12.60 -1.14
C PHE A 166 -6.83 -11.97 -1.45
N ALA A 167 -5.76 -12.77 -1.44
CA ALA A 167 -4.41 -12.30 -1.77
C ALA A 167 -4.34 -11.71 -3.18
N ARG A 168 -4.91 -12.41 -4.19
CA ARG A 168 -5.01 -11.91 -5.57
C ARG A 168 -5.71 -10.56 -5.73
N LYS A 169 -6.57 -10.21 -4.78
CA LYS A 169 -7.36 -8.96 -4.78
C LYS A 169 -6.82 -7.91 -3.82
N ALA A 170 -5.90 -8.28 -2.92
CA ALA A 170 -5.51 -7.47 -1.78
C ALA A 170 -4.93 -6.11 -2.17
N ASN A 171 -4.22 -6.05 -3.29
CA ASN A 171 -3.64 -4.83 -3.83
C ASN A 171 -3.95 -4.60 -5.32
N LYS A 172 -4.89 -5.38 -5.92
CA LYS A 172 -5.40 -5.07 -7.26
C LYS A 172 -6.02 -3.67 -7.28
N GLY A 173 -5.37 -2.75 -8.00
CA GLY A 173 -5.76 -1.34 -8.04
C GLY A 173 -5.29 -0.52 -6.83
N LYS A 174 -4.57 -1.12 -5.90
CA LYS A 174 -3.71 -0.41 -4.96
C LYS A 174 -2.32 -0.37 -5.59
N ALA A 175 -2.04 0.65 -6.36
CA ALA A 175 -0.66 1.11 -6.42
C ALA A 175 -0.21 1.22 -4.97
N SER A 176 0.93 0.60 -4.66
CA SER A 176 1.46 0.55 -3.29
C SER A 176 1.23 1.88 -2.60
N ASN A 177 0.64 1.85 -1.39
CA ASN A 177 0.85 2.92 -0.42
C ASN A 177 2.32 2.85 0.03
N LYS A 178 3.26 3.02 -0.92
CA LYS A 178 4.56 3.52 -0.55
C LYS A 178 4.33 4.91 0.00
N PRO A 179 4.98 5.28 1.08
CA PRO A 179 5.40 6.66 1.19
C PRO A 179 6.18 6.92 -0.10
N VAL A 180 5.51 7.51 -1.09
CA VAL A 180 6.15 8.22 -2.19
C VAL A 180 7.36 8.86 -1.57
N SER A 181 8.54 8.57 -2.11
CA SER A 181 9.79 9.25 -1.75
C SER A 181 9.40 10.63 -1.24
N GLN A 182 9.51 10.85 0.07
CA GLN A 182 8.95 12.06 0.67
C GLN A 182 9.67 13.26 0.07
N LYS A 183 9.22 13.71 -1.10
CA LYS A 183 9.16 15.13 -1.32
C LYS A 183 8.29 15.60 -0.16
N LYS A 184 8.92 16.10 0.89
CA LYS A 184 8.19 16.70 2.00
C LYS A 184 7.44 17.87 1.39
N PHE A 185 6.20 17.59 0.95
CA PHE A 185 5.31 18.64 0.51
C PHE A 185 5.11 19.53 1.74
N GLN A 186 5.43 20.80 1.61
CA GLN A 186 5.28 21.76 2.69
C GLN A 186 4.59 22.98 2.12
N LYS A 187 3.70 23.55 2.91
CA LYS A 187 3.08 24.83 2.58
C LYS A 187 4.17 25.90 2.57
N PRO A 188 4.39 26.60 1.45
CA PRO A 188 5.27 27.77 1.42
C PRO A 188 4.70 28.90 2.31
N ASP A 189 5.57 29.82 2.71
CA ASP A 189 5.13 31.03 3.40
C ASP A 189 4.27 31.91 2.49
N ASP A 190 3.51 32.83 3.10
CA ASP A 190 2.52 33.67 2.40
C ASP A 190 3.18 34.55 1.31
N GLN A 191 4.39 35.05 1.55
CA GLN A 191 5.12 35.86 0.57
C GLN A 191 5.47 35.04 -0.67
N THR A 192 5.90 33.80 -0.48
CA THR A 192 6.21 32.86 -1.56
C THR A 192 4.96 32.49 -2.34
N LEU A 193 3.81 32.24 -1.64
CA LEU A 193 2.54 31.95 -2.30
C LEU A 193 2.09 33.12 -3.16
N ARG A 194 2.14 34.35 -2.65
CA ARG A 194 1.80 35.56 -3.42
C ARG A 194 2.70 35.80 -4.63
N SER A 195 3.96 35.39 -4.58
CA SER A 195 4.89 35.55 -5.71
C SER A 195 4.71 34.48 -6.79
N LYS A 196 4.23 33.28 -6.43
CA LYS A 196 4.11 32.12 -7.33
C LYS A 196 2.73 31.93 -7.91
N LEU A 197 1.68 32.31 -7.18
CA LEU A 197 0.30 32.11 -7.57
C LEU A 197 -0.23 33.34 -8.30
N THR A 198 -1.12 33.12 -9.26
CA THR A 198 -1.92 34.22 -9.82
C THR A 198 -2.85 34.78 -8.74
N ALA A 199 -3.41 35.97 -8.96
CA ALA A 199 -4.36 36.60 -8.04
C ALA A 199 -5.58 35.67 -7.79
N GLU A 200 -6.09 35.00 -8.83
CA GLU A 200 -7.21 34.06 -8.72
C GLU A 200 -6.83 32.79 -7.94
N GLN A 201 -5.69 32.18 -8.24
CA GLN A 201 -5.19 31.01 -7.52
C GLN A 201 -4.98 31.32 -6.03
N TYR A 202 -4.43 32.48 -5.71
CA TYR A 202 -4.25 32.92 -4.32
C TYR A 202 -5.59 33.15 -3.64
N ALA A 203 -6.53 33.85 -4.29
CA ALA A 203 -7.85 34.10 -3.74
C ALA A 203 -8.62 32.79 -3.48
N VAL A 204 -8.57 31.84 -4.40
CA VAL A 204 -9.21 30.52 -4.24
C VAL A 204 -8.57 29.75 -3.10
N THR A 205 -7.25 29.56 -3.11
CA THR A 205 -6.57 28.66 -2.17
C THR A 205 -6.45 29.22 -0.76
N GLN A 206 -6.27 30.55 -0.60
CA GLN A 206 -5.99 31.18 0.68
C GLN A 206 -7.13 32.04 1.23
N GLN A 207 -8.10 32.46 0.39
CA GLN A 207 -9.21 33.32 0.79
C GLN A 207 -10.59 32.70 0.55
N ASN A 208 -10.64 31.38 0.25
CA ASN A 208 -11.85 30.60 0.02
C ASN A 208 -12.76 31.17 -1.09
N ALA A 209 -12.16 31.81 -2.11
CA ALA A 209 -12.90 32.25 -3.28
C ALA A 209 -13.27 31.06 -4.18
N THR A 210 -14.20 31.28 -5.10
CA THR A 210 -14.59 30.28 -6.11
C THR A 210 -14.42 30.92 -7.50
N GLU A 211 -13.74 30.21 -8.38
CA GLU A 211 -13.59 30.59 -9.79
C GLU A 211 -14.90 30.44 -10.58
N ARG A 212 -14.97 30.97 -11.80
CA ARG A 212 -16.18 30.90 -12.62
C ARG A 212 -16.41 29.52 -13.23
N ALA A 213 -17.63 29.00 -13.13
CA ALA A 213 -18.07 27.80 -13.78
C ALA A 213 -17.88 27.88 -15.32
N PHE A 214 -17.44 26.79 -15.95
CA PHE A 214 -17.19 26.66 -17.40
C PHE A 214 -16.15 27.61 -17.99
N LYS A 215 -15.47 28.40 -17.15
CA LYS A 215 -14.41 29.35 -17.54
C LYS A 215 -13.13 29.14 -16.75
N ASN A 216 -12.89 27.92 -16.31
CA ASN A 216 -11.70 27.51 -15.59
C ASN A 216 -10.92 26.45 -16.38
N GLU A 217 -9.68 26.21 -16.04
CA GLU A 217 -8.72 25.50 -16.89
C GLU A 217 -9.07 24.01 -17.07
N TYR A 218 -9.56 23.33 -16.01
CA TYR A 218 -9.64 21.87 -15.99
C TYR A 218 -11.07 21.31 -16.01
N TRP A 219 -12.12 22.13 -16.12
CA TRP A 219 -13.50 21.62 -16.16
C TRP A 219 -13.71 20.60 -17.27
N ASN A 220 -13.09 20.79 -18.45
CA ASN A 220 -13.16 19.92 -19.61
C ASN A 220 -11.84 19.22 -19.96
N GLU A 221 -10.90 19.10 -19.02
CA GLU A 221 -9.66 18.35 -19.21
C GLU A 221 -9.93 16.84 -19.21
N LYS A 222 -9.51 16.13 -20.30
CA LYS A 222 -9.77 14.70 -20.52
C LYS A 222 -8.51 13.88 -20.69
N ARG A 223 -7.32 14.50 -20.69
CA ARG A 223 -6.05 13.77 -20.80
C ARG A 223 -5.79 12.96 -19.53
N GLU A 224 -5.10 11.83 -19.70
CA GLU A 224 -4.59 11.05 -18.57
C GLU A 224 -3.49 11.82 -17.83
N GLY A 225 -3.57 11.81 -16.50
CA GLY A 225 -2.60 12.46 -15.63
C GLY A 225 -3.11 12.65 -14.21
N ILE A 226 -2.35 13.41 -13.44
CA ILE A 226 -2.66 13.71 -12.04
C ILE A 226 -2.92 15.20 -11.83
N TYR A 227 -3.68 15.50 -10.78
CA TYR A 227 -3.98 16.84 -10.31
C TYR A 227 -3.33 17.02 -8.94
N VAL A 228 -2.39 17.96 -8.85
CA VAL A 228 -1.65 18.25 -7.61
C VAL A 228 -2.11 19.57 -7.01
N ASP A 229 -1.99 19.72 -5.69
CA ASP A 229 -2.20 21.00 -4.99
C ASP A 229 -1.27 22.06 -5.58
N ILE A 230 -1.83 23.16 -6.07
CA ILE A 230 -1.04 24.23 -6.70
C ILE A 230 -0.07 24.91 -5.72
N THR A 231 -0.33 24.83 -4.42
CA THR A 231 0.48 25.46 -3.38
C THR A 231 1.68 24.61 -2.96
N THR A 232 1.52 23.30 -2.88
CA THR A 232 2.54 22.37 -2.36
C THR A 232 3.12 21.43 -3.40
N GLY A 233 2.39 21.17 -4.49
CA GLY A 233 2.70 20.13 -5.46
C GLY A 233 2.28 18.72 -5.01
N GLU A 234 1.56 18.58 -3.87
CA GLU A 234 1.10 17.27 -3.38
C GLU A 234 -0.01 16.70 -4.29
N PRO A 235 0.13 15.45 -4.77
CA PRO A 235 -0.90 14.81 -5.59
C PRO A 235 -2.20 14.60 -4.82
N LEU A 236 -3.33 15.05 -5.39
CA LEU A 236 -4.64 14.99 -4.74
C LEU A 236 -5.65 14.13 -5.50
N PHE A 237 -5.69 14.24 -6.84
CA PHE A 237 -6.68 13.55 -7.67
C PHE A 237 -6.02 12.99 -8.94
N ILE A 238 -6.70 12.01 -9.57
CA ILE A 238 -6.28 11.38 -10.83
C ILE A 238 -7.37 11.47 -11.89
N SER A 239 -6.96 11.42 -13.15
CA SER A 239 -7.88 11.53 -14.28
C SER A 239 -8.88 10.37 -14.40
N THR A 240 -8.54 9.17 -13.93
CA THR A 240 -9.42 7.99 -13.95
C THR A 240 -10.61 8.13 -12.99
N ASP A 241 -10.48 8.97 -11.94
CA ASP A 241 -11.56 9.28 -11.00
C ASP A 241 -12.35 10.55 -11.38
N LYS A 242 -11.89 11.28 -12.44
CA LYS A 242 -12.59 12.46 -12.96
C LYS A 242 -13.78 12.06 -13.83
N PHE A 243 -14.87 12.79 -13.70
CA PHE A 243 -16.07 12.60 -14.53
C PHE A 243 -16.72 13.94 -14.88
N ASP A 244 -17.55 13.92 -15.91
CA ASP A 244 -18.34 15.09 -16.31
C ASP A 244 -19.63 15.16 -15.47
N SER A 245 -19.70 16.11 -14.55
CA SER A 245 -20.85 16.35 -13.68
C SER A 245 -21.80 17.43 -14.21
N GLY A 246 -21.42 18.11 -15.30
CA GLY A 246 -22.19 19.24 -15.83
C GLY A 246 -22.17 20.51 -14.95
N CYS A 247 -21.43 20.54 -13.83
CA CYS A 247 -21.44 21.68 -12.90
C CYS A 247 -20.50 22.82 -13.32
N GLY A 248 -19.61 22.58 -14.29
CA GLY A 248 -18.67 23.57 -14.80
C GLY A 248 -17.35 23.71 -14.04
N TRP A 249 -17.07 22.78 -13.12
CA TRP A 249 -15.79 22.60 -12.44
C TRP A 249 -15.31 21.15 -12.57
N PRO A 250 -14.01 20.89 -12.45
CA PRO A 250 -13.50 19.52 -12.39
C PRO A 250 -14.13 18.76 -11.22
N SER A 251 -14.68 17.60 -11.53
CA SER A 251 -15.39 16.75 -10.58
C SER A 251 -14.75 15.37 -10.52
N PHE A 252 -14.49 14.90 -9.28
CA PHE A 252 -13.85 13.60 -9.02
C PHE A 252 -14.73 12.77 -8.09
N SER A 253 -14.69 11.45 -8.26
CA SER A 253 -15.43 10.52 -7.39
C SER A 253 -14.74 10.32 -6.04
N LYS A 254 -13.42 10.50 -5.99
CA LYS A 254 -12.61 10.39 -4.77
C LYS A 254 -11.26 11.10 -4.94
N PRO A 255 -10.58 11.48 -3.84
CA PRO A 255 -9.15 11.80 -3.87
C PRO A 255 -8.31 10.52 -4.04
N ILE A 256 -7.02 10.65 -4.38
CA ILE A 256 -6.05 9.55 -4.43
C ILE A 256 -6.01 8.82 -3.07
N ASP A 257 -5.97 9.57 -1.99
CA ASP A 257 -6.10 9.08 -0.62
C ASP A 257 -6.91 10.10 0.20
N LYS A 258 -7.87 9.59 1.00
CA LYS A 258 -8.69 10.45 1.88
C LYS A 258 -7.86 11.19 2.92
N SER A 259 -6.70 10.67 3.30
CA SER A 259 -5.79 11.32 4.25
C SER A 259 -5.13 12.60 3.72
N LEU A 260 -5.15 12.84 2.40
CA LEU A 260 -4.58 14.02 1.74
C LEU A 260 -5.50 15.25 1.79
N VAL A 261 -6.76 15.05 2.16
CA VAL A 261 -7.76 16.11 2.23
C VAL A 261 -8.42 16.18 3.61
N MET A 262 -8.91 17.35 3.96
CA MET A 262 -9.68 17.60 5.18
C MET A 262 -11.07 18.07 4.81
N GLU A 263 -12.07 17.57 5.54
CA GLU A 263 -13.45 18.00 5.45
C GLU A 263 -13.77 19.03 6.55
N LYS A 264 -14.39 20.14 6.18
CA LYS A 264 -14.80 21.18 7.12
C LYS A 264 -16.22 21.64 6.81
N THR A 265 -17.05 21.80 7.85
CA THR A 265 -18.39 22.35 7.65
C THR A 265 -18.30 23.81 7.20
N ASP A 266 -18.90 24.14 6.07
CA ASP A 266 -19.05 25.49 5.52
C ASP A 266 -20.50 25.94 5.64
N LEU A 267 -20.73 27.03 6.37
CA LEU A 267 -22.04 27.67 6.57
C LEU A 267 -22.16 28.99 5.82
N SER A 268 -21.22 29.32 4.95
CA SER A 268 -21.25 30.56 4.17
C SER A 268 -22.41 30.57 3.17
N HIS A 269 -22.78 31.77 2.72
CA HIS A 269 -23.83 32.01 1.73
C HIS A 269 -25.21 31.42 2.10
N GLY A 270 -25.48 31.19 3.39
CA GLY A 270 -26.75 30.62 3.86
C GLY A 270 -26.95 29.13 3.53
N MET A 271 -25.90 28.43 3.10
CA MET A 271 -25.91 27.03 2.76
C MET A 271 -25.10 26.20 3.79
N LYS A 272 -25.47 24.93 3.95
CA LYS A 272 -24.67 23.98 4.72
C LYS A 272 -23.99 23.03 3.74
N ARG A 273 -22.68 23.15 3.59
CA ARG A 273 -21.87 22.36 2.68
C ARG A 273 -20.68 21.76 3.42
N ILE A 274 -19.99 20.80 2.79
CA ILE A 274 -18.72 20.26 3.29
C ILE A 274 -17.61 20.80 2.37
N GLU A 275 -16.81 21.72 2.92
CA GLU A 275 -15.61 22.25 2.29
C GLU A 275 -14.52 21.16 2.27
N ILE A 276 -13.80 21.05 1.16
CA ILE A 276 -12.61 20.23 1.00
C ILE A 276 -11.38 21.12 0.95
N ARG A 277 -10.41 20.81 1.81
CA ARG A 277 -9.10 21.49 1.87
C ARG A 277 -7.98 20.46 1.71
N SER A 278 -6.86 20.85 1.11
CA SER A 278 -5.65 20.00 1.14
C SER A 278 -5.08 19.95 2.56
N LYS A 279 -4.62 18.79 2.99
CA LYS A 279 -4.13 18.61 4.37
C LYS A 279 -2.79 19.31 4.59
N THR A 280 -1.84 19.18 3.67
CA THR A 280 -0.50 19.76 3.78
C THR A 280 -0.49 21.26 3.48
N GLY A 281 -1.22 21.69 2.44
CA GLY A 281 -1.27 23.10 2.02
C GLY A 281 -2.27 23.94 2.80
N ASP A 282 -3.23 23.32 3.49
CA ASP A 282 -4.42 23.99 4.03
C ASP A 282 -5.06 24.94 2.99
N ALA A 283 -5.03 24.50 1.73
CA ALA A 283 -5.59 25.24 0.61
C ALA A 283 -7.06 24.89 0.44
N HIS A 284 -7.92 25.89 0.26
CA HIS A 284 -9.31 25.64 -0.15
C HIS A 284 -9.31 25.01 -1.55
N LEU A 285 -9.92 23.83 -1.67
CA LEU A 285 -10.02 23.11 -2.93
C LEU A 285 -11.41 23.27 -3.57
N GLY A 286 -12.46 23.18 -2.77
CA GLY A 286 -13.85 23.17 -3.22
C GLY A 286 -14.75 22.51 -2.19
N HIS A 287 -15.75 21.75 -2.65
CA HIS A 287 -16.74 21.10 -1.79
C HIS A 287 -17.04 19.68 -2.24
N VAL A 288 -17.52 18.84 -1.33
CA VAL A 288 -18.02 17.50 -1.62
C VAL A 288 -19.54 17.43 -1.50
N PHE A 289 -20.17 16.70 -2.41
CA PHE A 289 -21.62 16.51 -2.52
C PHE A 289 -21.95 15.02 -2.63
N ASN A 290 -23.20 14.64 -2.33
CA ASN A 290 -23.71 13.27 -2.34
C ASN A 290 -24.47 12.94 -3.65
N ASP A 291 -24.13 13.62 -4.75
CA ASP A 291 -24.75 13.50 -6.07
C ASP A 291 -23.77 12.98 -7.13
N GLY A 292 -22.73 12.28 -6.70
CA GLY A 292 -21.77 11.63 -7.58
C GLY A 292 -22.27 10.30 -8.15
N PRO A 293 -21.46 9.66 -9.04
CA PRO A 293 -21.79 8.36 -9.64
C PRO A 293 -21.99 7.27 -8.58
N ALA A 294 -23.15 6.62 -8.58
CA ALA A 294 -23.50 5.59 -7.57
C ALA A 294 -22.55 4.38 -7.60
N ASP A 295 -22.11 3.99 -8.79
CA ASP A 295 -21.14 2.92 -9.04
C ASP A 295 -19.71 3.24 -8.55
N LYS A 296 -19.43 4.54 -8.31
CA LYS A 296 -18.14 5.04 -7.78
C LYS A 296 -18.24 5.55 -6.34
N GLY A 297 -19.25 5.16 -5.59
CA GLY A 297 -19.40 5.52 -4.17
C GLY A 297 -20.28 6.73 -3.88
N GLY A 298 -20.94 7.32 -4.90
CA GLY A 298 -21.98 8.35 -4.73
C GLY A 298 -21.49 9.73 -4.34
N LEU A 299 -20.18 9.96 -4.22
CA LEU A 299 -19.62 11.27 -3.88
C LEU A 299 -19.13 12.03 -5.12
N ARG A 300 -19.28 13.35 -5.07
CA ARG A 300 -18.73 14.28 -6.06
C ARG A 300 -17.88 15.34 -5.37
N TYR A 301 -16.59 15.27 -5.55
CA TYR A 301 -15.62 16.29 -5.16
C TYR A 301 -15.58 17.35 -6.27
N CYS A 302 -16.25 18.48 -6.05
CA CYS A 302 -16.30 19.61 -6.98
C CYS A 302 -15.16 20.57 -6.63
N ILE A 303 -14.13 20.60 -7.43
CA ILE A 303 -12.84 21.22 -7.10
C ILE A 303 -12.56 22.40 -8.03
N ASN A 304 -12.03 23.51 -7.50
CA ASN A 304 -11.59 24.64 -8.30
C ASN A 304 -10.33 24.28 -9.10
N SER A 305 -10.32 24.52 -10.40
CA SER A 305 -9.11 24.39 -11.23
C SER A 305 -7.96 25.25 -10.70
N ALA A 306 -8.27 26.44 -10.20
CA ALA A 306 -7.29 27.38 -9.66
C ALA A 306 -6.57 26.85 -8.41
N SER A 307 -7.12 25.82 -7.73
CA SER A 307 -6.45 25.15 -6.60
C SER A 307 -5.57 23.98 -7.03
N LEU A 308 -5.58 23.64 -8.31
CA LEU A 308 -4.91 22.47 -8.87
C LEU A 308 -3.87 22.86 -9.93
N ARG A 309 -2.87 21.99 -10.13
CA ARG A 309 -2.04 21.95 -11.31
C ARG A 309 -2.15 20.54 -11.93
N PHE A 310 -2.50 20.48 -13.21
CA PHE A 310 -2.57 19.21 -13.93
C PHE A 310 -1.21 18.84 -14.50
N ILE A 311 -0.81 17.57 -14.34
CA ILE A 311 0.41 17.00 -14.87
C ILE A 311 0.00 15.85 -15.78
N PRO A 312 0.18 16.01 -17.11
CA PRO A 312 -0.11 14.94 -18.07
C PRO A 312 0.76 13.70 -17.82
N LYS A 313 0.22 12.51 -18.06
CA LYS A 313 0.91 11.22 -17.95
C LYS A 313 2.32 11.23 -18.54
N ALA A 314 2.48 11.80 -19.75
CA ALA A 314 3.75 11.86 -20.46
C ALA A 314 4.83 12.71 -19.75
N LYS A 315 4.44 13.58 -18.81
CA LYS A 315 5.36 14.44 -18.04
C LYS A 315 5.55 14.00 -16.60
N MET A 316 4.83 12.99 -16.14
CA MET A 316 4.86 12.59 -14.73
C MET A 316 6.24 12.10 -14.28
N GLU A 317 6.98 11.38 -15.12
CA GLU A 317 8.35 10.95 -14.79
C GLU A 317 9.29 12.13 -14.70
N GLU A 318 9.27 13.04 -15.69
CA GLU A 318 10.11 14.23 -15.74
C GLU A 318 9.87 15.14 -14.53
N GLU A 319 8.61 15.31 -14.12
CA GLU A 319 8.23 16.18 -13.00
C GLU A 319 8.32 15.49 -11.62
N GLY A 320 8.77 14.22 -11.58
CA GLY A 320 9.00 13.47 -10.34
C GLY A 320 7.73 12.89 -9.70
N TYR A 321 6.75 12.52 -10.55
CA TYR A 321 5.50 11.86 -10.16
C TYR A 321 5.36 10.46 -10.78
N ALA A 322 6.47 9.82 -11.16
CA ALA A 322 6.51 8.48 -11.73
C ALA A 322 5.77 7.44 -10.87
N ASP A 323 5.85 7.59 -9.56
CA ASP A 323 5.22 6.69 -8.58
C ASP A 323 3.68 6.65 -8.69
N TYR A 324 3.06 7.63 -9.34
CA TYR A 324 1.61 7.71 -9.55
C TYR A 324 1.15 7.18 -10.92
N LEU A 325 2.07 6.80 -11.81
CA LEU A 325 1.74 6.23 -13.14
C LEU A 325 0.86 4.97 -13.05
N PRO A 326 1.08 4.05 -12.07
CA PRO A 326 0.24 2.87 -11.93
C PRO A 326 -1.21 3.15 -11.54
N LEU A 327 -1.55 4.38 -11.12
CA LEU A 327 -2.93 4.77 -10.76
C LEU A 327 -3.77 5.19 -11.99
N LEU A 328 -3.13 5.42 -13.14
CA LEU A 328 -3.75 5.81 -14.41
C LEU A 328 -4.03 4.57 -15.29
#